data_19eda96188977fe9820a24540e81c1e1
#
_entry.id   19eda96188977fe9820a24540e81c1e1
#
_cell.length_a   1.000
_cell.length_b   1.000
_cell.length_c   1.000
_cell.angle_alpha   90.00
_cell.angle_beta   90.00
_cell.angle_gamma   90.00
#
_symmetry.space_group_name_H-M   'P 1'
#
loop_
_entity.id
_entity.type
_entity.pdbx_description
1 polymer ?
#
loop_
_entity_poly.entity_id
_entity_poly.type
_entity_poly.pdbx_seq_one_letter_code
_entity_poly.pdbx_strand_id
1 'polypeptide(L)'
;MQNDPKLWSGCISGAFTEEGFVQAFAEAGFYGMQILARDEQPWRAVEGIEFRSITVAAHKGKQGPCFDRKQAVIYLGPFKEVLDDDGHRLERGRRHAVCDKTYQLYKREPYRPFFAFIDPLPSVPVEAAKPFDCSAARLRHPRETKGQDYKATSQASQCCDAGNRC
;
A
#
# COMPACT_ATOMS: atom_id res chain seq x y z
N MET A 1 20.26 -32.00 3.71
CA MET A 1 20.24 -30.84 4.64
C MET A 1 19.07 -30.85 5.63
N GLN A 2 17.80 -30.99 5.19
CA GLN A 2 16.62 -30.88 6.08
C GLN A 2 16.58 -31.89 7.26
N ASN A 3 17.20 -33.04 7.14
CA ASN A 3 17.18 -34.11 8.15
C ASN A 3 18.48 -34.22 9.00
N ASP A 4 19.38 -33.25 8.91
CA ASP A 4 20.64 -33.25 9.66
C ASP A 4 20.47 -32.46 10.97
N PRO A 5 20.54 -33.13 12.17
CA PRO A 5 20.35 -32.47 13.46
C PRO A 5 21.38 -31.38 13.74
N LYS A 6 22.60 -31.49 13.24
CA LYS A 6 23.65 -30.48 13.42
C LYS A 6 23.37 -29.22 12.63
N LEU A 7 22.78 -29.36 11.43
CA LEU A 7 22.37 -28.24 10.61
C LEU A 7 21.10 -27.57 11.16
N TRP A 8 20.21 -28.34 11.81
CA TRP A 8 19.08 -27.79 12.56
C TRP A 8 19.54 -26.92 13.75
N SER A 9 20.43 -27.44 14.59
CA SER A 9 20.98 -26.68 15.71
C SER A 9 21.79 -25.44 15.26
N GLY A 10 22.31 -25.47 14.03
CA GLY A 10 23.00 -24.35 13.40
C GLY A 10 22.11 -23.38 12.62
N CYS A 11 20.77 -23.44 12.77
CA CYS A 11 19.80 -22.60 12.07
C CYS A 11 19.86 -22.70 10.52
N ILE A 12 20.36 -23.80 9.98
CA ILE A 12 20.52 -24.00 8.53
C ILE A 12 19.33 -24.75 7.93
N SER A 13 18.97 -25.92 8.53
CA SER A 13 17.96 -26.81 7.94
C SER A 13 16.54 -26.22 7.91
N GLY A 14 16.24 -25.26 8.77
CA GLY A 14 14.96 -24.57 8.84
C GLY A 14 14.95 -23.20 8.15
N ALA A 15 16.04 -22.81 7.48
CA ALA A 15 16.11 -21.51 6.81
C ALA A 15 15.19 -21.48 5.58
N PHE A 16 14.50 -20.37 5.40
CA PHE A 16 13.73 -20.08 4.19
C PHE A 16 14.64 -19.54 3.08
N THR A 17 14.19 -19.65 1.84
CA THR A 17 14.67 -18.75 0.77
C THR A 17 14.20 -17.31 1.07
N GLU A 18 14.85 -16.31 0.51
CA GLU A 18 14.44 -14.90 0.67
C GLU A 18 12.98 -14.69 0.28
N GLU A 19 12.57 -15.22 -0.88
CA GLU A 19 11.19 -15.20 -1.35
C GLU A 19 10.24 -15.98 -0.43
N GLY A 20 10.61 -17.21 -0.05
CA GLY A 20 9.78 -18.06 0.81
C GLY A 20 9.56 -17.47 2.21
N PHE A 21 10.51 -16.70 2.72
CA PHE A 21 10.35 -16.00 3.99
C PHE A 21 9.28 -14.91 3.92
N VAL A 22 9.32 -14.06 2.88
CA VAL A 22 8.29 -13.04 2.66
C VAL A 22 6.93 -13.68 2.38
N GLN A 23 6.89 -14.74 1.56
CA GLN A 23 5.66 -15.46 1.24
C GLN A 23 5.00 -16.07 2.49
N ALA A 24 5.76 -16.59 3.44
CA ALA A 24 5.23 -17.12 4.68
C ALA A 24 4.49 -16.06 5.51
N PHE A 25 4.93 -14.80 5.50
CA PHE A 25 4.19 -13.70 6.11
C PHE A 25 2.87 -13.40 5.37
N ALA A 26 2.88 -13.39 4.03
CA ALA A 26 1.68 -13.19 3.23
C ALA A 26 0.63 -14.27 3.50
N GLU A 27 1.03 -15.55 3.52
CA GLU A 27 0.17 -16.70 3.81
C GLU A 27 -0.40 -16.66 5.23
N ALA A 28 0.36 -16.11 6.19
CA ALA A 28 -0.10 -15.89 7.55
C ALA A 28 -1.02 -14.66 7.72
N GLY A 29 -1.39 -13.97 6.61
CA GLY A 29 -2.30 -12.84 6.59
C GLY A 29 -1.68 -11.52 7.04
N PHE A 30 -0.37 -11.38 6.93
CA PHE A 30 0.31 -10.09 7.11
C PHE A 30 0.24 -9.26 5.82
N TYR A 31 0.39 -7.96 5.95
CA TYR A 31 0.44 -6.98 4.87
C TYR A 31 1.50 -5.90 5.14
N GLY A 32 1.80 -5.07 4.13
CA GLY A 32 2.76 -3.97 4.26
C GLY A 32 4.15 -4.46 4.58
N MET A 33 4.54 -5.55 3.95
CA MET A 33 5.82 -6.19 4.19
C MET A 33 6.97 -5.34 3.63
N GLN A 34 7.97 -5.11 4.47
CA GLN A 34 9.19 -4.40 4.11
C GLN A 34 10.40 -5.20 4.53
N ILE A 35 11.36 -5.34 3.64
CA ILE A 35 12.70 -5.81 3.99
C ILE A 35 13.46 -4.62 4.55
N LEU A 36 13.66 -4.61 5.88
CA LEU A 36 14.34 -3.51 6.59
C LEU A 36 15.85 -3.63 6.51
N ALA A 37 16.37 -4.85 6.51
CA ALA A 37 17.78 -5.14 6.40
C ALA A 37 18.00 -6.48 5.69
N ARG A 38 19.07 -6.55 4.94
CA ARG A 38 19.59 -7.76 4.31
C ARG A 38 21.11 -7.68 4.29
N ASP A 39 21.76 -8.67 4.83
CA ASP A 39 23.21 -8.73 4.84
C ASP A 39 23.74 -8.94 3.43
N GLU A 40 24.68 -8.12 3.00
CA GLU A 40 25.33 -8.26 1.67
C GLU A 40 26.23 -9.49 1.63
N GLN A 41 26.92 -9.77 2.74
CA GLN A 41 27.81 -10.91 2.84
C GLN A 41 27.11 -12.08 3.52
N PRO A 42 27.32 -13.33 3.06
CA PRO A 42 26.79 -14.49 3.76
C PRO A 42 27.54 -14.67 5.08
N TRP A 43 26.79 -14.93 6.16
CA TRP A 43 27.40 -15.30 7.42
C TRP A 43 27.87 -16.77 7.42
N ARG A 44 27.34 -17.58 6.50
CA ARG A 44 27.72 -18.98 6.32
C ARG A 44 27.42 -19.46 4.91
N ALA A 45 28.23 -20.40 4.41
CA ALA A 45 27.94 -21.17 3.21
C ALA A 45 28.01 -22.67 3.54
N VAL A 46 27.02 -23.45 3.08
CA VAL A 46 26.93 -24.90 3.28
C VAL A 46 26.51 -25.54 1.96
N GLU A 47 27.30 -26.48 1.48
CA GLU A 47 27.06 -27.19 0.21
C GLU A 47 26.80 -26.25 -0.98
N GLY A 48 27.51 -25.10 -1.02
CA GLY A 48 27.37 -24.10 -2.07
C GLY A 48 26.17 -23.16 -1.92
N ILE A 49 25.35 -23.33 -0.88
CA ILE A 49 24.25 -22.42 -0.55
C ILE A 49 24.72 -21.38 0.45
N GLU A 50 24.50 -20.12 0.13
CA GLU A 50 24.85 -18.98 1.02
C GLU A 50 23.67 -18.62 1.91
N PHE A 51 23.95 -18.41 3.21
CA PHE A 51 22.97 -18.01 4.21
C PHE A 51 23.23 -16.58 4.66
N ARG A 52 22.20 -15.74 4.65
CA ARG A 52 22.23 -14.33 5.05
C ARG A 52 21.17 -14.04 6.08
N SER A 53 21.41 -13.04 6.92
CA SER A 53 20.34 -12.47 7.74
C SER A 53 19.45 -11.56 6.89
N ILE A 54 18.15 -11.65 7.15
CA ILE A 54 17.13 -10.74 6.60
C ILE A 54 16.20 -10.31 7.74
N THR A 55 15.88 -9.02 7.80
CA THR A 55 14.90 -8.48 8.75
C THR A 55 13.70 -7.96 7.99
N VAL A 56 12.53 -8.46 8.32
CA VAL A 56 11.25 -8.08 7.71
C VAL A 56 10.35 -7.44 8.74
N ALA A 57 9.74 -6.31 8.39
CA ALA A 57 8.59 -5.76 9.10
C ALA A 57 7.30 -6.12 8.35
N ALA A 58 6.25 -6.44 9.09
CA ALA A 58 4.94 -6.77 8.54
C ALA A 58 3.84 -6.42 9.55
N HIS A 59 2.62 -6.19 9.07
CA HIS A 59 1.49 -5.72 9.89
C HIS A 59 0.32 -6.68 9.82
N LYS A 60 -0.49 -6.74 10.90
CA LYS A 60 -1.79 -7.47 10.96
C LYS A 60 -2.95 -6.51 11.19
N GLY A 61 -4.17 -7.01 11.00
CA GLY A 61 -5.39 -6.27 11.36
C GLY A 61 -6.13 -5.63 10.20
N LYS A 62 -5.92 -6.10 8.97
CA LYS A 62 -6.63 -5.67 7.77
C LYS A 62 -7.90 -6.49 7.54
N GLN A 63 -8.77 -6.58 8.52
CA GLN A 63 -9.99 -7.37 8.44
C GLN A 63 -11.24 -6.47 8.37
N GLY A 64 -12.35 -7.04 7.92
CA GLY A 64 -13.66 -6.40 7.88
C GLY A 64 -14.16 -6.06 6.48
N PRO A 65 -15.42 -5.59 6.37
CA PRO A 65 -16.06 -5.28 5.11
C PRO A 65 -15.43 -4.06 4.42
N CYS A 66 -15.61 -4.02 3.11
CA CYS A 66 -15.15 -2.90 2.29
C CYS A 66 -16.32 -1.97 1.98
N PHE A 67 -16.20 -0.69 2.37
CA PHE A 67 -17.21 0.34 2.14
C PHE A 67 -16.71 1.46 1.26
N ASP A 68 -17.59 1.95 0.36
CA ASP A 68 -17.35 3.15 -0.44
C ASP A 68 -17.88 4.38 0.30
N ARG A 69 -16.98 5.14 0.92
CA ARG A 69 -17.30 6.44 1.51
C ARG A 69 -16.93 7.61 0.59
N LYS A 70 -16.75 7.34 -0.71
CA LYS A 70 -16.37 8.28 -1.76
C LYS A 70 -14.98 8.91 -1.59
N GLN A 71 -14.14 8.35 -0.79
CA GLN A 71 -12.73 8.73 -0.64
C GLN A 71 -11.89 8.30 -1.86
N ALA A 72 -10.74 8.90 -2.01
CA ALA A 72 -9.78 8.54 -3.04
C ALA A 72 -8.34 8.75 -2.57
N VAL A 73 -7.42 8.08 -3.23
CA VAL A 73 -5.98 8.25 -3.05
C VAL A 73 -5.31 8.57 -4.38
N ILE A 74 -4.18 9.27 -4.31
CA ILE A 74 -3.27 9.47 -5.44
C ILE A 74 -1.91 8.94 -5.03
N TYR A 75 -1.41 7.96 -5.77
CA TYR A 75 -0.02 7.51 -5.58
C TYR A 75 0.94 8.58 -6.11
N LEU A 76 1.90 8.99 -5.28
CA LEU A 76 2.82 10.08 -5.55
C LEU A 76 4.10 9.66 -6.28
N GLY A 77 4.40 8.38 -6.28
CA GLY A 77 5.63 7.84 -6.87
C GLY A 77 6.55 7.21 -5.81
N PRO A 78 7.79 6.82 -6.19
CA PRO A 78 8.49 7.18 -7.42
C PRO A 78 8.19 6.31 -8.66
N PHE A 79 7.60 5.13 -8.49
CA PHE A 79 7.34 4.25 -9.63
C PHE A 79 6.20 4.76 -10.52
N LYS A 80 6.12 4.28 -11.76
CA LYS A 80 4.99 4.58 -12.68
C LYS A 80 3.67 4.10 -12.10
N GLU A 81 3.69 2.94 -11.50
CA GLU A 81 2.57 2.30 -10.81
C GLU A 81 3.09 1.36 -9.72
N VAL A 82 2.24 1.03 -8.77
CA VAL A 82 2.49 0.02 -7.75
C VAL A 82 1.30 -0.92 -7.64
N LEU A 83 1.58 -2.13 -7.18
CA LEU A 83 0.58 -3.12 -6.78
C LEU A 83 0.71 -3.30 -5.26
N ASP A 84 -0.39 -3.19 -4.53
CA ASP A 84 -0.37 -3.48 -3.11
C ASP A 84 -0.63 -4.99 -2.83
N ASP A 85 -0.51 -5.40 -1.57
CA ASP A 85 -0.71 -6.79 -1.15
C ASP A 85 -2.13 -7.33 -1.38
N ASP A 86 -3.11 -6.47 -1.66
CA ASP A 86 -4.49 -6.85 -2.03
C ASP A 86 -4.71 -6.88 -3.56
N GLY A 87 -3.68 -6.56 -4.34
CA GLY A 87 -3.78 -6.49 -5.78
C GLY A 87 -4.34 -5.18 -6.34
N HIS A 88 -4.46 -4.12 -5.52
CA HIS A 88 -4.85 -2.81 -6.05
C HIS A 88 -3.72 -2.21 -6.88
N ARG A 89 -4.01 -1.96 -8.14
CA ARG A 89 -3.09 -1.31 -9.08
C ARG A 89 -3.27 0.20 -9.01
N LEU A 90 -2.21 0.92 -8.63
CA LEU A 90 -2.22 2.35 -8.36
C LEU A 90 -1.21 3.07 -9.25
N GLU A 91 -1.71 3.72 -10.29
CA GLU A 91 -0.90 4.50 -11.22
C GLU A 91 -0.56 5.87 -10.60
N ARG A 92 0.68 6.30 -10.78
CA ARG A 92 1.16 7.59 -10.25
C ARG A 92 0.34 8.76 -10.82
N GLY A 93 -0.08 9.65 -9.93
CA GLY A 93 -0.79 10.88 -10.27
C GLY A 93 -2.27 10.69 -10.61
N ARG A 94 -2.77 9.45 -10.65
CA ARG A 94 -4.19 9.18 -10.90
C ARG A 94 -4.97 9.07 -9.60
N ARG A 95 -6.21 9.51 -9.64
CA ARG A 95 -7.12 9.48 -8.51
C ARG A 95 -7.85 8.13 -8.47
N HIS A 96 -7.41 7.24 -7.58
CA HIS A 96 -7.98 5.90 -7.42
C HIS A 96 -9.03 5.88 -6.31
N ALA A 97 -10.19 5.28 -6.61
CA ALA A 97 -11.16 4.92 -5.59
C ALA A 97 -10.62 3.70 -4.81
N VAL A 98 -10.71 3.77 -3.50
CA VAL A 98 -10.36 2.68 -2.59
C VAL A 98 -11.44 2.55 -1.53
N CYS A 99 -11.61 1.38 -0.93
CA CYS A 99 -12.54 1.22 0.19
C CYS A 99 -12.04 1.96 1.44
N ASP A 100 -12.94 2.21 2.40
CA ASP A 100 -12.59 2.93 3.64
C ASP A 100 -11.46 2.23 4.40
N LYS A 101 -11.49 0.90 4.47
CA LYS A 101 -10.45 0.11 5.11
C LYS A 101 -9.06 0.36 4.49
N THR A 102 -8.94 0.26 3.17
CA THR A 102 -7.71 0.53 2.44
C THR A 102 -7.28 2.00 2.59
N TYR A 103 -8.24 2.92 2.56
CA TYR A 103 -7.96 4.34 2.78
C TYR A 103 -7.35 4.62 4.16
N GLN A 104 -7.92 4.03 5.22
CA GLN A 104 -7.37 4.17 6.58
C GLN A 104 -6.03 3.45 6.74
N LEU A 105 -5.84 2.32 6.05
CA LEU A 105 -4.58 1.61 6.03
C LEU A 105 -3.47 2.47 5.41
N TYR A 106 -3.71 3.05 4.25
CA TYR A 106 -2.70 3.86 3.57
C TYR A 106 -2.35 5.15 4.32
N LYS A 107 -3.18 5.63 5.25
CA LYS A 107 -2.86 6.75 6.16
C LYS A 107 -1.82 6.38 7.23
N ARG A 108 -1.44 5.10 7.35
CA ARG A 108 -0.47 4.61 8.32
C ARG A 108 0.86 4.29 7.66
N GLU A 109 1.91 4.17 8.47
CA GLU A 109 3.16 3.59 8.02
C GLU A 109 2.98 2.12 7.62
N PRO A 110 3.70 1.64 6.59
CA PRO A 110 4.72 2.34 5.79
C PRO A 110 4.17 3.10 4.58
N TYR A 111 2.87 3.13 4.35
CA TYR A 111 2.24 3.61 3.12
C TYR A 111 2.13 5.13 3.03
N ARG A 112 1.92 5.80 4.16
CA ARG A 112 1.55 7.22 4.22
C ARG A 112 2.43 8.15 3.37
N PRO A 113 3.77 8.02 3.31
CA PRO A 113 4.63 8.91 2.53
C PRO A 113 4.39 8.86 1.02
N PHE A 114 3.77 7.79 0.54
CA PHE A 114 3.60 7.54 -0.89
C PHE A 114 2.26 7.99 -1.45
N PHE A 115 1.36 8.51 -0.62
CA PHE A 115 -0.01 8.82 -1.03
C PHE A 115 -0.47 10.22 -0.64
N ALA A 116 -1.21 10.86 -1.55
CA ALA A 116 -2.09 11.97 -1.21
C ALA A 116 -3.51 11.43 -0.97
N PHE A 117 -4.18 11.99 0.05
CA PHE A 117 -5.49 11.55 0.51
C PHE A 117 -6.56 12.58 0.16
N ILE A 118 -7.68 12.11 -0.38
CA ILE A 118 -8.79 12.95 -0.79
C ILE A 118 -10.02 12.52 -0.02
N ASP A 119 -10.37 13.31 0.97
CA ASP A 119 -11.59 13.11 1.75
C ASP A 119 -12.82 13.57 0.96
N PRO A 120 -13.97 12.90 1.11
CA PRO A 120 -15.21 13.31 0.48
C PRO A 120 -15.80 14.55 1.14
N LEU A 121 -16.44 15.40 0.34
CA LEU A 121 -17.27 16.53 0.79
C LEU A 121 -18.69 16.41 0.21
N PRO A 122 -19.73 16.29 1.02
CA PRO A 122 -19.68 16.07 2.48
C PRO A 122 -19.12 14.69 2.83
N SER A 123 -18.71 14.50 4.10
CA SER A 123 -18.28 13.18 4.58
C SER A 123 -19.44 12.19 4.54
N VAL A 124 -19.15 10.94 4.15
CA VAL A 124 -20.14 9.86 4.12
C VAL A 124 -19.96 9.00 5.38
N PRO A 125 -20.95 8.94 6.29
CA PRO A 125 -20.88 8.07 7.46
C PRO A 125 -20.89 6.59 7.03
N VAL A 126 -20.35 5.72 7.87
CA VAL A 126 -20.21 4.28 7.55
C VAL A 126 -21.57 3.62 7.31
N GLU A 127 -22.59 4.04 8.07
CA GLU A 127 -23.97 3.51 8.02
C GLU A 127 -24.67 3.85 6.69
N ALA A 128 -24.22 4.93 6.03
CA ALA A 128 -24.73 5.35 4.71
C ALA A 128 -23.83 4.91 3.54
N ALA A 129 -22.70 4.25 3.86
CA ALA A 129 -21.75 3.83 2.85
C ALA A 129 -22.24 2.56 2.13
N LYS A 130 -21.99 2.51 0.83
CA LYS A 130 -22.30 1.32 0.02
C LYS A 130 -21.13 0.33 0.09
N PRO A 131 -21.39 -0.99 -0.12
CA PRO A 131 -20.31 -1.94 -0.33
C PRO A 131 -19.39 -1.49 -1.46
N PHE A 132 -18.09 -1.73 -1.31
CA PHE A 132 -17.06 -1.44 -2.30
C PHE A 132 -16.49 -2.74 -2.84
N ASP A 133 -16.47 -2.87 -4.18
CA ASP A 133 -15.79 -3.98 -4.84
C ASP A 133 -14.29 -3.63 -4.99
N CYS A 134 -13.45 -4.33 -4.23
CA CYS A 134 -12.00 -4.16 -4.26
C CYS A 134 -11.33 -4.92 -5.41
N SER A 135 -12.04 -5.81 -6.13
CA SER A 135 -11.47 -6.62 -7.21
C SER A 135 -11.25 -5.82 -8.49
N ALA A 136 -11.94 -4.70 -8.65
CA ALA A 136 -11.88 -3.85 -9.85
C ALA A 136 -11.13 -2.54 -9.57
N ALA A 137 -10.06 -2.28 -10.34
CA ALA A 137 -9.40 -0.97 -10.32
C ALA A 137 -10.39 0.11 -10.82
N ARG A 138 -10.64 1.12 -9.98
CA ARG A 138 -11.58 2.19 -10.29
C ARG A 138 -10.96 3.55 -10.07
N LEU A 139 -11.10 4.42 -11.06
CA LEU A 139 -10.76 5.83 -10.90
C LEU A 139 -11.94 6.59 -10.27
N ARG A 140 -11.63 7.57 -9.44
CA ARG A 140 -12.58 8.44 -8.78
C ARG A 140 -12.62 9.80 -9.47
N HIS A 141 -13.76 10.14 -10.09
CA HIS A 141 -13.90 11.47 -10.63
C HIS A 141 -13.97 12.54 -9.51
N PRO A 142 -13.37 13.73 -9.68
CA PRO A 142 -13.42 14.79 -8.66
C PRO A 142 -14.84 15.15 -8.17
N ARG A 143 -15.84 15.12 -9.02
CA ARG A 143 -17.24 15.37 -8.64
C ARG A 143 -17.81 14.37 -7.64
N GLU A 144 -17.31 13.13 -7.65
CA GLU A 144 -17.76 12.10 -6.69
C GLU A 144 -17.29 12.39 -5.27
N THR A 145 -16.10 12.99 -5.11
CA THR A 145 -15.58 13.37 -3.80
C THR A 145 -16.14 14.68 -3.28
N LYS A 146 -16.61 15.56 -4.17
CA LYS A 146 -17.12 16.89 -3.80
C LYS A 146 -18.65 17.00 -3.77
N GLY A 147 -19.35 15.89 -4.06
CA GLY A 147 -20.80 15.86 -4.13
C GLY A 147 -21.40 16.59 -5.34
N GLN A 148 -22.74 16.51 -5.47
CA GLN A 148 -23.47 17.13 -6.59
C GLN A 148 -23.54 18.66 -6.47
N ASP A 149 -23.49 19.19 -5.25
CA ASP A 149 -23.59 20.63 -4.97
C ASP A 149 -22.24 21.35 -5.05
N TYR A 150 -21.22 20.66 -5.56
CA TYR A 150 -19.91 21.31 -5.75
C TYR A 150 -20.05 22.43 -6.78
N LYS A 151 -20.05 23.66 -6.29
CA LYS A 151 -19.88 24.84 -7.12
C LYS A 151 -18.41 25.14 -7.27
N ALA A 152 -17.92 25.13 -8.51
CA ALA A 152 -16.60 25.66 -8.78
C ALA A 152 -16.62 27.16 -8.34
N THR A 153 -15.93 27.48 -7.28
CA THR A 153 -15.64 28.87 -6.96
C THR A 153 -14.59 29.37 -7.95
N SER A 154 -15.03 29.69 -9.13
CA SER A 154 -14.19 30.37 -10.10
C SER A 154 -14.16 31.87 -9.76
N GLN A 155 -13.56 32.24 -8.62
CA GLN A 155 -12.89 33.51 -8.53
C GLN A 155 -11.48 33.35 -9.09
N ALA A 156 -11.39 32.92 -10.34
CA ALA A 156 -10.14 32.91 -11.10
C ALA A 156 -9.80 34.32 -11.61
N SER A 157 -10.23 35.37 -10.92
CA SER A 157 -10.07 36.71 -11.45
C SER A 157 -8.82 37.45 -10.92
N GLN A 158 -7.88 36.77 -10.28
CA GLN A 158 -6.68 37.49 -9.79
C GLN A 158 -5.36 36.70 -9.75
N CYS A 159 -5.27 35.53 -10.34
CA CYS A 159 -3.97 34.82 -10.38
C CYS A 159 -3.08 35.14 -11.58
N CYS A 160 -3.62 35.77 -12.64
CA CYS A 160 -2.84 36.10 -13.83
C CYS A 160 -3.20 37.51 -14.32
N ASP A 161 -2.84 38.56 -13.59
CA ASP A 161 -2.74 39.86 -14.17
C ASP A 161 -1.53 39.90 -15.12
N ALA A 162 -1.79 40.49 -16.29
CA ALA A 162 -0.83 40.60 -17.38
C ALA A 162 0.48 41.25 -16.91
N GLY A 163 1.45 40.45 -16.54
CA GLY A 163 2.78 40.89 -16.14
C GLY A 163 3.53 40.02 -15.16
N ASN A 164 2.88 39.11 -14.43
CA ASN A 164 3.56 38.16 -13.56
C ASN A 164 3.46 36.74 -14.12
N ARG A 165 4.61 36.19 -14.51
CA ARG A 165 4.74 34.79 -14.90
C ARG A 165 4.50 33.91 -13.67
N CYS A 166 3.56 32.98 -13.77
CA CYS A 166 3.46 31.84 -12.87
C CYS A 166 4.68 30.92 -13.06
#